data_df863ae109918eed2cde2424c52b446f
#
_entry.id   df863ae109918eed2cde2424c52b446f
#
_cell.length_a   1.000
_cell.length_b   1.000
_cell.length_c   1.000
_cell.angle_alpha   90.00
_cell.angle_beta   90.00
_cell.angle_gamma   90.00
#
_symmetry.space_group_name_H-M   'P 1'
#
loop_
_entity.id
_entity.type
_entity.pdbx_description
1 polymer ?
#
loop_
_entity_poly.entity_id
_entity_poly.type
_entity_poly.pdbx_seq_one_letter_code
_entity_poly.pdbx_strand_id
1 'polypeptide(L)'
;LVPNTKWKRNKIGKGWVLGETLITGIGQGYIQVTPIQLCLMTAQLANGGHRIYPKIIIKQNEESIENIKVKMENSEFLEDENKTQSLLKVGEELFNIDKNKHFKLFKNQENIRIVMDAMFGSTNEIRGTSYRSRIEDPKYQFAGKTGTAQVKRITAKQRELDLETSQIPYEDRDHALYIAFGPYENPRYALSIIVEHGGSG
;
A
#
# COMPACT_ATOMS: atom_id res chain seq x y z
N LEU A 1 -5.60 -7.55 4.02
CA LEU A 1 -5.63 -8.80 4.77
C LEU A 1 -4.21 -9.34 4.95
N VAL A 2 -3.78 -9.57 6.19
CA VAL A 2 -2.55 -10.31 6.50
C VAL A 2 -2.96 -11.71 6.93
N PRO A 3 -2.66 -12.75 6.12
CA PRO A 3 -3.07 -14.11 6.41
C PRO A 3 -2.28 -14.68 7.59
N ASN A 4 -2.91 -15.56 8.35
CA ASN A 4 -2.28 -16.33 9.41
C ASN A 4 -2.90 -17.72 9.53
N THR A 5 -2.32 -18.57 10.36
CA THR A 5 -2.73 -19.98 10.54
C THR A 5 -4.20 -20.12 10.95
N LYS A 6 -4.68 -19.27 11.87
CA LYS A 6 -6.07 -19.26 12.36
C LYS A 6 -7.03 -18.83 11.25
N TRP A 7 -6.69 -17.74 10.54
CA TRP A 7 -7.48 -17.25 9.41
C TRP A 7 -7.63 -18.34 8.32
N LYS A 8 -6.52 -18.97 7.92
CA LYS A 8 -6.56 -20.00 6.89
C LYS A 8 -7.42 -21.20 7.29
N ARG A 9 -7.29 -21.67 8.51
CA ARG A 9 -8.11 -22.79 9.02
C ARG A 9 -9.58 -22.44 8.98
N ASN A 10 -9.95 -21.22 9.41
CA ASN A 10 -11.34 -20.78 9.48
C ASN A 10 -11.96 -20.47 8.10
N LYS A 11 -11.18 -19.90 7.18
CA LYS A 11 -11.71 -19.44 5.88
C LYS A 11 -11.54 -20.47 4.75
N ILE A 12 -10.47 -21.27 4.79
CA ILE A 12 -10.11 -22.21 3.71
C ILE A 12 -10.33 -23.67 4.15
N GLY A 13 -10.44 -23.93 5.47
CA GLY A 13 -10.60 -25.27 6.01
C GLY A 13 -9.32 -26.13 5.97
N LYS A 14 -8.17 -25.55 5.68
CA LYS A 14 -6.88 -26.24 5.54
C LYS A 14 -5.84 -25.68 6.49
N GLY A 15 -4.86 -26.52 6.89
CA GLY A 15 -3.71 -26.11 7.68
C GLY A 15 -2.75 -25.21 6.90
N TRP A 16 -1.90 -24.49 7.63
CA TRP A 16 -0.81 -23.69 7.06
C TRP A 16 0.36 -24.58 6.68
N VAL A 17 0.97 -24.34 5.52
CA VAL A 17 2.16 -25.09 5.05
C VAL A 17 3.35 -24.15 4.89
N LEU A 18 4.57 -24.71 5.00
CA LEU A 18 5.82 -23.93 4.95
C LEU A 18 5.94 -23.09 3.67
N GLY A 19 5.54 -23.64 2.52
CA GLY A 19 5.55 -22.91 1.26
C GLY A 19 4.73 -21.62 1.28
N GLU A 20 3.66 -21.56 2.06
CA GLU A 20 2.85 -20.33 2.22
C GLU A 20 3.58 -19.27 3.04
N THR A 21 4.41 -19.67 3.99
CA THR A 21 5.28 -18.72 4.72
C THR A 21 6.26 -18.06 3.76
N LEU A 22 6.90 -18.84 2.89
CA LEU A 22 7.85 -18.32 1.90
C LEU A 22 7.16 -17.38 0.91
N ILE A 23 6.02 -17.79 0.36
CA ILE A 23 5.24 -16.98 -0.58
C ILE A 23 4.74 -15.69 0.08
N THR A 24 4.25 -15.77 1.31
CA THR A 24 3.83 -14.60 2.09
C THR A 24 5.00 -13.64 2.35
N GLY A 25 6.20 -14.18 2.60
CA GLY A 25 7.42 -13.40 2.84
C GLY A 25 7.84 -12.53 1.65
N ILE A 26 7.47 -12.90 0.43
CA ILE A 26 7.71 -12.11 -0.79
C ILE A 26 6.48 -11.29 -1.22
N GLY A 27 5.46 -11.17 -0.38
CA GLY A 27 4.27 -10.37 -0.66
C GLY A 27 3.25 -11.03 -1.59
N GLN A 28 3.35 -12.35 -1.78
CA GLN A 28 2.47 -13.14 -2.64
C GLN A 28 1.49 -14.03 -1.83
N GLY A 29 0.68 -14.82 -2.51
CA GLY A 29 -0.25 -15.77 -1.90
C GLY A 29 -1.54 -15.08 -1.42
N TYR A 30 -1.87 -15.24 -0.14
CA TYR A 30 -3.12 -14.74 0.44
C TYR A 30 -3.06 -13.28 0.93
N ILE A 31 -1.94 -12.58 0.75
CA ILE A 31 -1.83 -11.17 1.11
C ILE A 31 -2.73 -10.34 0.20
N GLN A 32 -3.60 -9.54 0.81
CA GLN A 32 -4.45 -8.58 0.10
C GLN A 32 -4.29 -7.21 0.72
N VAL A 33 -3.94 -6.24 -0.10
CA VAL A 33 -3.76 -4.84 0.29
C VAL A 33 -4.43 -3.93 -0.74
N THR A 34 -4.87 -2.77 -0.28
CA THR A 34 -5.37 -1.73 -1.17
C THR A 34 -4.23 -0.79 -1.58
N PRO A 35 -4.34 -0.08 -2.71
CA PRO A 35 -3.34 0.92 -3.12
C PRO A 35 -3.07 1.96 -2.04
N ILE A 36 -4.10 2.41 -1.33
CA ILE A 36 -3.93 3.37 -0.22
C ILE A 36 -3.12 2.79 0.95
N GLN A 37 -3.25 1.49 1.24
CA GLN A 37 -2.45 0.83 2.28
C GLN A 37 -0.98 0.71 1.86
N LEU A 38 -0.70 0.45 0.58
CA LEU A 38 0.66 0.46 0.03
C LEU A 38 1.27 1.86 0.07
N CYS A 39 0.52 2.87 -0.33
CA CYS A 39 0.94 4.27 -0.25
C CYS A 39 1.25 4.68 1.20
N LEU A 40 0.37 4.32 2.14
CA LEU A 40 0.58 4.60 3.58
C LEU A 40 1.83 3.90 4.12
N MET A 41 2.04 2.63 3.77
CA MET A 41 3.25 1.89 4.13
C MET A 41 4.50 2.59 3.60
N THR A 42 4.48 3.00 2.34
CA THR A 42 5.58 3.73 1.69
C THR A 42 5.88 5.06 2.38
N ALA A 43 4.84 5.83 2.71
CA ALA A 43 4.97 7.08 3.46
C ALA A 43 5.55 6.86 4.87
N GLN A 44 5.17 5.77 5.53
CA GLN A 44 5.68 5.41 6.86
C GLN A 44 7.15 4.93 6.81
N LEU A 45 7.58 4.27 5.74
CA LEU A 45 9.00 3.98 5.52
C LEU A 45 9.78 5.27 5.30
N ALA A 46 9.29 6.14 4.40
CA ALA A 46 9.94 7.38 4.02
C ALA A 46 10.13 8.36 5.19
N ASN A 47 9.24 8.35 6.19
CA ASN A 47 9.35 9.22 7.36
C ASN A 47 10.18 8.61 8.52
N GLY A 48 10.90 7.54 8.28
CA GLY A 48 11.70 6.85 9.30
C GLY A 48 10.90 5.90 10.18
N GLY A 49 9.78 5.38 9.71
CA GLY A 49 8.97 4.37 10.40
C GLY A 49 8.02 4.90 11.46
N HIS A 50 7.67 6.17 11.40
CA HIS A 50 6.67 6.75 12.28
C HIS A 50 5.26 6.52 11.72
N ARG A 51 4.33 6.28 12.61
CA ARG A 51 2.93 6.08 12.25
C ARG A 51 2.33 7.33 11.64
N ILE A 52 1.64 7.17 10.51
CA ILE A 52 0.88 8.22 9.82
C ILE A 52 -0.59 7.84 9.85
N TYR A 53 -1.43 8.83 10.08
CA TYR A 53 -2.88 8.74 9.89
C TYR A 53 -3.24 9.54 8.64
N PRO A 54 -3.66 8.88 7.54
CA PRO A 54 -3.99 9.59 6.31
C PRO A 54 -5.21 10.49 6.52
N LYS A 55 -5.16 11.70 5.97
CA LYS A 55 -6.26 12.67 6.01
C LYS A 55 -6.64 13.04 4.59
N ILE A 56 -7.92 12.97 4.27
CA ILE A 56 -8.47 13.42 2.99
C ILE A 56 -8.66 14.93 3.01
N ILE A 57 -9.03 15.49 4.16
CA ILE A 57 -9.29 16.92 4.35
C ILE A 57 -8.14 17.53 5.15
N ILE A 58 -7.46 18.54 4.55
CA ILE A 58 -6.28 19.19 5.15
C ILE A 58 -6.66 20.38 6.02
N LYS A 59 -7.71 21.14 5.63
CA LYS A 59 -8.23 22.27 6.40
C LYS A 59 -9.74 22.20 6.43
N GLN A 60 -10.30 22.26 7.64
CA GLN A 60 -11.70 22.59 7.86
C GLN A 60 -11.75 23.86 8.71
N ASN A 61 -12.50 24.86 8.26
CA ASN A 61 -12.97 25.90 9.16
C ASN A 61 -14.01 25.25 10.07
N GLU A 62 -14.07 25.62 11.33
CA GLU A 62 -15.05 25.10 12.31
C GLU A 62 -16.48 25.21 11.77
N GLU A 63 -16.78 26.28 11.05
CA GLU A 63 -18.03 26.53 10.30
C GLU A 63 -18.38 25.45 9.26
N SER A 64 -17.36 24.80 8.65
CA SER A 64 -17.56 23.72 7.69
C SER A 64 -17.93 22.39 8.32
N ILE A 65 -17.47 22.15 9.55
CA ILE A 65 -17.79 20.93 10.31
C ILE A 65 -19.26 20.96 10.77
N GLU A 66 -19.71 22.12 11.23
CA GLU A 66 -21.08 22.35 11.65
C GLU A 66 -22.05 22.20 10.47
N ASN A 67 -21.72 22.77 9.32
CA ASN A 67 -22.47 22.62 8.08
C ASN A 67 -22.51 21.18 7.54
N ILE A 68 -21.44 20.39 7.73
CA ILE A 68 -21.43 18.96 7.36
C ILE A 68 -22.30 18.16 8.33
N LYS A 69 -22.24 18.43 9.64
CA LYS A 69 -23.11 17.81 10.64
C LYS A 69 -24.57 18.06 10.33
N VAL A 70 -24.93 19.32 10.09
CA VAL A 70 -26.31 19.74 9.71
C VAL A 70 -26.77 19.09 8.40
N LYS A 71 -25.90 18.95 7.40
CA LYS A 71 -26.22 18.24 6.15
C LYS A 71 -26.37 16.73 6.33
N MET A 72 -25.62 16.12 7.23
CA MET A 72 -25.76 14.70 7.57
C MET A 72 -27.05 14.43 8.36
N GLU A 73 -27.40 15.31 9.29
CA GLU A 73 -28.65 15.24 10.06
C GLU A 73 -29.91 15.44 9.21
N ASN A 74 -29.79 16.24 8.13
CA ASN A 74 -30.90 16.53 7.22
C ASN A 74 -30.95 15.62 5.98
N SER A 75 -30.03 14.63 5.86
CA SER A 75 -30.05 13.70 4.73
C SER A 75 -30.99 12.54 5.01
N GLU A 76 -32.09 12.44 4.26
CA GLU A 76 -33.06 11.32 4.29
C GLU A 76 -32.45 9.93 3.96
N PHE A 77 -31.14 9.84 3.81
CA PHE A 77 -30.42 8.60 3.43
C PHE A 77 -29.97 7.74 4.60
N LEU A 78 -30.19 8.16 5.86
CA LEU A 78 -29.73 7.41 7.04
C LEU A 78 -30.92 6.95 7.87
N GLU A 79 -31.57 5.87 7.44
CA GLU A 79 -32.66 5.20 8.20
C GLU A 79 -32.15 4.47 9.48
N ASP A 80 -30.84 4.43 9.75
CA ASP A 80 -30.25 3.73 10.89
C ASP A 80 -29.44 4.68 11.78
N GLU A 81 -30.09 5.21 12.81
CA GLU A 81 -29.51 6.11 13.82
C GLU A 81 -28.24 5.52 14.48
N ASN A 82 -28.19 4.21 14.69
CA ASN A 82 -27.05 3.53 15.29
C ASN A 82 -25.82 3.56 14.36
N LYS A 83 -26.04 3.48 13.07
CA LYS A 83 -24.98 3.53 12.06
C LYS A 83 -24.41 4.94 11.90
N THR A 84 -25.26 5.94 11.98
CA THR A 84 -24.89 7.36 11.94
C THR A 84 -24.09 7.74 13.18
N GLN A 85 -24.51 7.34 14.38
CA GLN A 85 -23.77 7.58 15.62
C GLN A 85 -22.41 6.86 15.62
N SER A 86 -22.34 5.63 15.08
CA SER A 86 -21.06 4.92 15.00
C SER A 86 -20.08 5.58 14.02
N LEU A 87 -20.55 6.10 12.88
CA LEU A 87 -19.72 6.83 11.92
C LEU A 87 -19.26 8.19 12.46
N LEU A 88 -20.12 8.92 13.17
CA LEU A 88 -19.76 10.18 13.85
C LEU A 88 -18.72 9.94 14.94
N LYS A 89 -18.87 8.88 15.74
CA LYS A 89 -17.91 8.50 16.80
C LYS A 89 -16.55 8.11 16.22
N VAL A 90 -16.54 7.33 15.14
CA VAL A 90 -15.31 7.00 14.40
C VAL A 90 -14.68 8.27 13.80
N GLY A 91 -15.49 9.18 13.27
CA GLY A 91 -15.03 10.48 12.80
C GLY A 91 -14.37 11.29 13.92
N GLU A 92 -15.01 11.42 15.09
CA GLU A 92 -14.46 12.13 16.25
C GLU A 92 -13.20 11.48 16.81
N GLU A 93 -13.13 10.15 16.89
CA GLU A 93 -11.92 9.43 17.28
C GLU A 93 -10.76 9.66 16.28
N LEU A 94 -11.05 9.73 14.98
CA LEU A 94 -10.06 10.05 13.96
C LEU A 94 -9.59 11.52 14.01
N PHE A 95 -10.45 12.45 14.46
CA PHE A 95 -10.10 13.87 14.63
C PHE A 95 -9.36 14.17 15.95
N ASN A 96 -9.65 13.43 17.01
CA ASN A 96 -9.05 13.58 18.34
C ASN A 96 -7.75 12.79 18.53
N ILE A 97 -7.22 12.15 17.49
CA ILE A 97 -5.91 11.53 17.55
C ILE A 97 -4.88 12.63 17.79
N ASP A 98 -4.37 12.66 19.00
CA ASP A 98 -3.39 13.60 19.50
C ASP A 98 -2.23 13.76 18.51
N LYS A 99 -2.10 14.93 17.90
CA LYS A 99 -1.15 15.27 16.84
C LYS A 99 0.31 15.02 17.23
N ASN A 100 0.57 14.73 18.52
CA ASN A 100 1.91 14.67 19.10
C ASN A 100 2.42 13.24 19.37
N LYS A 101 1.65 12.19 19.14
CA LYS A 101 2.12 10.82 19.35
C LYS A 101 2.43 10.13 18.02
N HIS A 102 3.53 10.49 17.40
CA HIS A 102 4.12 9.70 16.31
C HIS A 102 4.78 8.44 16.89
N PHE A 103 4.01 7.37 17.03
CA PHE A 103 4.54 6.09 17.47
C PHE A 103 5.50 5.52 16.41
N LYS A 104 6.68 5.09 16.85
CA LYS A 104 7.57 4.29 16.02
C LYS A 104 6.96 2.91 15.79
N LEU A 105 6.79 2.53 14.54
CA LEU A 105 6.24 1.24 14.13
C LEU A 105 7.29 0.12 14.17
N PHE A 106 8.55 0.48 14.03
CA PHE A 106 9.66 -0.46 13.93
C PHE A 106 10.62 -0.29 15.10
N LYS A 107 11.06 -1.40 15.66
CA LYS A 107 12.01 -1.43 16.79
C LYS A 107 13.41 -1.02 16.37
N ASN A 108 13.84 -1.43 15.17
CA ASN A 108 15.17 -1.13 14.64
C ASN A 108 15.08 -0.16 13.46
N GLN A 109 15.61 1.05 13.65
CA GLN A 109 15.63 2.10 12.63
C GLN A 109 16.60 1.79 11.49
N GLU A 110 17.65 1.03 11.75
CA GLU A 110 18.62 0.62 10.73
C GLU A 110 17.96 -0.23 9.64
N ASN A 111 17.02 -1.11 10.01
CA ASN A 111 16.29 -1.91 9.04
C ASN A 111 15.47 -1.04 8.06
N ILE A 112 14.93 0.09 8.55
CA ILE A 112 14.19 1.03 7.69
C ILE A 112 15.14 1.68 6.70
N ARG A 113 16.32 2.12 7.18
CA ARG A 113 17.34 2.72 6.31
C ARG A 113 17.78 1.74 5.23
N ILE A 114 18.07 0.49 5.57
CA ILE A 114 18.43 -0.56 4.61
C ILE A 114 17.34 -0.72 3.53
N VAL A 115 16.07 -0.71 3.92
CA VAL A 115 14.95 -0.82 2.97
C VAL A 115 14.87 0.42 2.08
N MET A 116 15.02 1.62 2.65
CA MET A 116 15.00 2.87 1.88
C MET A 116 16.16 2.93 0.88
N ASP A 117 17.38 2.56 1.30
CA ASP A 117 18.57 2.49 0.46
C ASP A 117 18.38 1.47 -0.68
N ALA A 118 17.81 0.31 -0.38
CA ALA A 118 17.49 -0.71 -1.39
C ALA A 118 16.43 -0.22 -2.39
N MET A 119 15.43 0.54 -1.96
CA MET A 119 14.45 1.18 -2.84
C MET A 119 15.09 2.27 -3.71
N PHE A 120 16.05 3.03 -3.15
CA PHE A 120 16.83 4.00 -3.91
C PHE A 120 17.68 3.31 -4.98
N GLY A 121 18.40 2.25 -4.64
CA GLY A 121 19.19 1.46 -5.58
C GLY A 121 18.33 0.84 -6.69
N SER A 122 17.13 0.36 -6.36
CA SER A 122 16.17 -0.17 -7.37
C SER A 122 15.82 0.86 -8.45
N THR A 123 15.85 2.16 -8.13
CA THR A 123 15.51 3.23 -9.07
C THR A 123 16.74 3.90 -9.68
N ASN A 124 17.83 4.05 -8.93
CA ASN A 124 18.95 4.91 -9.35
C ASN A 124 20.22 4.14 -9.76
N GLU A 125 20.33 2.84 -9.44
CA GLU A 125 21.47 2.02 -9.85
C GLU A 125 21.21 1.32 -11.20
N ILE A 126 22.27 1.11 -11.98
CA ILE A 126 22.21 0.56 -13.36
C ILE A 126 21.47 -0.79 -13.42
N ARG A 127 21.57 -1.62 -12.38
CA ARG A 127 20.88 -2.92 -12.31
C ARG A 127 19.51 -2.85 -11.65
N GLY A 128 19.06 -1.66 -11.28
CA GLY A 128 17.75 -1.45 -10.65
C GLY A 128 16.61 -1.71 -11.64
N THR A 129 15.55 -2.35 -11.17
CA THR A 129 14.38 -2.72 -11.99
C THR A 129 13.66 -1.50 -12.58
N SER A 130 13.75 -0.35 -11.94
CA SER A 130 13.16 0.92 -12.37
C SER A 130 14.19 1.98 -12.78
N TYR A 131 15.43 1.59 -13.06
CA TYR A 131 16.51 2.51 -13.44
C TYR A 131 16.17 3.43 -14.63
N ARG A 132 15.40 2.93 -15.58
CA ARG A 132 14.97 3.71 -16.77
C ARG A 132 14.04 4.87 -16.42
N SER A 133 13.38 4.82 -15.27
CA SER A 133 12.44 5.85 -14.80
C SER A 133 13.07 6.84 -13.83
N ARG A 134 14.39 6.75 -13.57
CA ARG A 134 15.08 7.63 -12.63
C ARG A 134 15.03 9.09 -13.06
N ILE A 135 15.11 9.97 -12.08
CA ILE A 135 15.36 11.41 -12.28
C ILE A 135 16.83 11.65 -12.02
N GLU A 136 17.54 12.26 -12.98
CA GLU A 136 18.99 12.48 -12.90
C GLU A 136 19.36 13.64 -11.97
N ASP A 137 18.50 14.65 -11.83
CA ASP A 137 18.72 15.75 -10.91
C ASP A 137 18.69 15.25 -9.46
N PRO A 138 19.82 15.35 -8.72
CA PRO A 138 19.93 14.86 -7.34
C PRO A 138 18.85 15.43 -6.39
N LYS A 139 18.38 16.64 -6.65
CA LYS A 139 17.35 17.32 -5.85
C LYS A 139 16.01 16.60 -5.90
N TYR A 140 15.72 15.90 -6.99
CA TYR A 140 14.43 15.25 -7.25
C TYR A 140 14.54 13.73 -7.34
N GLN A 141 15.72 13.15 -7.09
CA GLN A 141 15.86 11.71 -7.03
C GLN A 141 14.85 11.11 -6.06
N PHE A 142 14.29 9.99 -6.44
CA PHE A 142 13.29 9.28 -5.65
C PHE A 142 13.66 7.81 -5.48
N ALA A 143 13.06 7.16 -4.51
CA ALA A 143 13.22 5.75 -4.24
C ALA A 143 11.92 5.02 -4.54
N GLY A 144 12.00 3.87 -5.19
CA GLY A 144 10.81 3.11 -5.55
C GLY A 144 11.05 1.61 -5.65
N LYS A 145 9.98 0.85 -5.76
CA LYS A 145 10.02 -0.61 -5.94
C LYS A 145 8.88 -1.07 -6.82
N THR A 146 9.23 -1.84 -7.83
CA THR A 146 8.28 -2.57 -8.66
C THR A 146 7.68 -3.74 -7.90
N GLY A 147 6.47 -4.11 -8.26
CA GLY A 147 5.80 -5.30 -7.77
C GLY A 147 4.91 -5.92 -8.85
N THR A 148 4.61 -7.20 -8.70
CA THR A 148 3.72 -7.92 -9.59
C THR A 148 2.71 -8.70 -8.75
N ALA A 149 1.42 -8.48 -8.98
CA ALA A 149 0.36 -9.22 -8.32
C ALA A 149 -0.22 -10.26 -9.29
N GLN A 150 -0.06 -11.53 -8.93
CA GLN A 150 -0.55 -12.63 -9.76
C GLN A 150 -2.08 -12.66 -9.82
N VAL A 151 -2.64 -12.66 -11.03
CA VAL A 151 -4.06 -12.81 -11.28
C VAL A 151 -4.43 -14.30 -11.36
N LYS A 152 -3.59 -15.09 -11.99
CA LYS A 152 -3.83 -16.51 -12.25
C LYS A 152 -2.64 -17.36 -11.81
N ARG A 153 -2.95 -18.57 -11.32
CA ARG A 153 -1.90 -19.55 -11.01
C ARG A 153 -1.24 -20.03 -12.30
N ILE A 154 0.06 -19.81 -12.43
CA ILE A 154 0.86 -20.30 -13.55
C ILE A 154 1.10 -21.80 -13.36
N THR A 155 0.72 -22.61 -14.36
CA THR A 155 0.98 -24.06 -14.39
C THR A 155 2.42 -24.36 -14.76
N ALA A 156 2.93 -25.57 -14.44
CA ALA A 156 4.26 -25.98 -14.83
C ALA A 156 4.47 -25.87 -16.36
N LYS A 157 3.50 -26.30 -17.15
CA LYS A 157 3.55 -26.21 -18.62
C LYS A 157 3.63 -24.75 -19.13
N GLN A 158 2.93 -23.83 -18.50
CA GLN A 158 3.00 -22.41 -18.88
C GLN A 158 4.36 -21.78 -18.53
N ARG A 159 5.01 -22.26 -17.45
CA ARG A 159 6.37 -21.82 -17.11
C ARG A 159 7.43 -22.31 -18.10
N GLU A 160 7.27 -23.52 -18.64
CA GLU A 160 8.17 -24.07 -19.65
C GLU A 160 8.05 -23.32 -20.98
N LEU A 161 6.87 -22.76 -21.30
CA LEU A 161 6.62 -22.01 -22.52
C LEU A 161 7.21 -20.59 -22.49
N ASP A 162 7.56 -20.06 -21.30
CA ASP A 162 8.13 -18.71 -21.07
C ASP A 162 7.47 -17.61 -21.92
N LEU A 163 6.14 -17.56 -21.87
CA LEU A 163 5.34 -16.68 -22.72
C LEU A 163 5.60 -15.20 -22.37
N GLU A 164 5.84 -14.42 -23.40
CA GLU A 164 5.84 -12.96 -23.25
C GLU A 164 4.45 -12.42 -22.90
N THR A 165 4.40 -11.28 -22.19
CA THR A 165 3.15 -10.63 -21.76
C THR A 165 2.17 -10.43 -22.92
N SER A 166 2.67 -10.14 -24.12
CA SER A 166 1.87 -9.97 -25.35
C SER A 166 1.13 -11.24 -25.79
N GLN A 167 1.68 -12.40 -25.46
CA GLN A 167 1.12 -13.73 -25.82
C GLN A 167 0.10 -14.23 -24.78
N ILE A 168 0.03 -13.58 -23.61
CA ILE A 168 -0.93 -13.91 -22.55
C ILE A 168 -2.23 -13.13 -22.81
N PRO A 169 -3.41 -13.79 -22.75
CA PRO A 169 -4.69 -13.10 -22.83
C PRO A 169 -4.76 -11.96 -21.81
N TYR A 170 -5.33 -10.82 -22.17
CA TYR A 170 -5.34 -9.62 -21.35
C TYR A 170 -5.86 -9.90 -19.93
N GLU A 171 -6.95 -10.63 -19.79
CA GLU A 171 -7.59 -10.97 -18.51
C GLU A 171 -6.74 -11.88 -17.60
N ASP A 172 -5.79 -12.61 -18.18
CA ASP A 172 -4.90 -13.54 -17.47
C ASP A 172 -3.55 -12.88 -17.07
N ARG A 173 -3.28 -11.66 -17.57
CA ARG A 173 -2.04 -10.94 -17.25
C ARG A 173 -2.03 -10.49 -15.82
N ASP A 174 -0.87 -10.56 -15.20
CA ASP A 174 -0.65 -10.07 -13.85
C ASP A 174 -0.82 -8.54 -13.76
N HIS A 175 -1.10 -8.02 -12.58
CA HIS A 175 -1.14 -6.58 -12.35
C HIS A 175 0.27 -6.05 -12.07
N ALA A 176 0.65 -5.01 -12.77
CA ALA A 176 1.89 -4.28 -12.50
C ALA A 176 1.67 -3.26 -11.37
N LEU A 177 2.61 -3.22 -10.44
CA LEU A 177 2.56 -2.38 -9.25
C LEU A 177 3.83 -1.54 -9.14
N TYR A 178 3.71 -0.33 -8.66
CA TYR A 178 4.83 0.50 -8.28
C TYR A 178 4.53 1.30 -7.02
N ILE A 179 5.48 1.32 -6.10
CA ILE A 179 5.47 2.20 -4.94
C ILE A 179 6.71 3.07 -4.96
N ALA A 180 6.58 4.34 -4.57
CA ALA A 180 7.71 5.24 -4.51
C ALA A 180 7.51 6.35 -3.48
N PHE A 181 8.61 6.95 -3.07
CA PHE A 181 8.62 8.19 -2.29
C PHE A 181 9.74 9.12 -2.78
N GLY A 182 9.55 10.40 -2.61
CA GLY A 182 10.50 11.40 -3.06
C GLY A 182 10.26 12.81 -2.49
N PRO A 183 11.28 13.69 -2.60
CA PRO A 183 12.67 13.41 -2.90
C PRO A 183 13.31 12.47 -1.87
N TYR A 184 14.36 11.71 -2.25
CA TYR A 184 14.96 10.70 -1.35
C TYR A 184 15.53 11.31 -0.08
N GLU A 185 16.31 12.39 -0.19
CA GLU A 185 16.95 13.05 0.95
C GLU A 185 15.96 13.75 1.89
N ASN A 186 14.85 14.25 1.36
CA ASN A 186 13.81 14.91 2.14
C ASN A 186 12.43 14.52 1.64
N PRO A 187 11.93 13.33 2.01
CA PRO A 187 10.68 12.79 1.50
C PRO A 187 9.47 13.66 1.81
N ARG A 188 8.75 14.07 0.77
CA ARG A 188 7.54 14.89 0.86
C ARG A 188 6.31 14.23 0.24
N TYR A 189 6.54 13.29 -0.66
CA TYR A 189 5.49 12.60 -1.40
C TYR A 189 5.71 11.10 -1.32
N ALA A 190 4.61 10.37 -1.23
CA ALA A 190 4.58 8.92 -1.41
C ALA A 190 3.46 8.57 -2.38
N LEU A 191 3.67 7.54 -3.18
CA LEU A 191 2.69 7.08 -4.15
C LEU A 191 2.63 5.55 -4.20
N SER A 192 1.49 5.06 -4.68
CA SER A 192 1.28 3.68 -5.09
C SER A 192 0.48 3.68 -6.38
N ILE A 193 1.00 2.99 -7.39
CA ILE A 193 0.37 2.87 -8.70
C ILE A 193 0.06 1.41 -8.95
N ILE A 194 -1.11 1.14 -9.51
CA ILE A 194 -1.53 -0.15 -10.04
C ILE A 194 -1.87 0.02 -11.53
N VAL A 195 -1.35 -0.88 -12.36
CA VAL A 195 -1.78 -1.02 -13.74
C VAL A 195 -2.39 -2.42 -13.87
N GLU A 196 -3.71 -2.46 -13.93
CA GLU A 196 -4.44 -3.72 -14.07
C GLU A 196 -4.06 -4.40 -15.37
N HIS A 197 -3.74 -5.70 -15.28
CA HIS A 197 -3.31 -6.53 -16.40
C HIS A 197 -2.09 -5.98 -17.17
N GLY A 198 -1.27 -5.15 -16.52
CA GLY A 198 -0.08 -4.54 -17.11
C GLY A 198 1.10 -5.51 -17.32
N GLY A 199 1.01 -6.73 -16.81
CA GLY A 199 2.04 -7.74 -16.89
C GLY A 199 2.97 -7.70 -15.68
N SER A 200 4.20 -7.26 -15.86
CA SER A 200 5.17 -7.10 -14.76
C SER A 200 5.36 -5.64 -14.37
N GLY A 201 5.59 -5.39 -13.09
CA GLY A 201 5.94 -4.07 -12.58
C GLY A 201 7.38 -3.68 -12.87
#